data_6946e90fc91fb3d82c1c24d1adc933b4
#
_entry.id   6946e90fc91fb3d82c1c24d1adc933b4
#
_cell.length_a   1.000
_cell.length_b   1.000
_cell.length_c   1.000
_cell.angle_alpha   90.00
_cell.angle_beta   90.00
_cell.angle_gamma   90.00
#
_symmetry.space_group_name_H-M   'P 1'
#
loop_
_entity.id
_entity.type
_entity.pdbx_description
1 polymer ?
#
loop_
_entity_poly.entity_id
_entity_poly.type
_entity_poly.pdbx_seq_one_letter_code
_entity_poly.pdbx_strand_id
1 'polypeptide(L)'
;MKPTQRVSGSAFLLCIAFVLFLDLALCGAHADDKPITWWTTHALEKTQPLDPIPREPADSVELWAARNEFEPFQIVLRAEEQDFTGVDIEVTDLAGLKGTIPAKANITIYFETYINLKVPSSIEGAAGDWPDPLVPRIDRYTGEKRNAFPMRLAAGRNQPVWVDVYVPLSTPPGEYSGRALITVGGAAYAAIPITLHVWNFALPSTSSLKTSFGFNGLSAVKKHFGKYTNDRDILRLVQMYQKSALLHRISIHGGSMIPPRIPNNSTAINWYSYDSEVGPFLDGTVLTDKDPLPGAKATTADLRLPSELTEEQNLPYYRQWIQHFREKGWLDRLFYYLRDEPRIETYRKVAAKGREAHRADPEVRNLVTVALNRELEGAVDIWVPLINCFEMKPGFPPYCEQAAPREAYRRELASGKGLWWYQSCASHGCNIIGGEYFRGWPSYMIDVPPVTNRILQWLAWKYGIEGELYFNMDEAFGRASDPWDDVSMFGGNGDGTLFYPGRPARIGGASDIPIESIRLKLIREGLEDYEYLYLCSQLGLAELAQKSSNSIASHIYQWDHNPETLYGLRRKMGDALDERYASGSRSKSGPKMGTAERGHR
;
A
#
# COMPACT_ATOMS: atom_id res chain seq x y z
N MET A 1 70.03 -31.90 -24.38
CA MET A 1 70.13 -31.19 -23.09
C MET A 1 69.58 -29.80 -23.24
N LYS A 2 68.38 -29.58 -22.75
CA LYS A 2 67.73 -28.27 -22.58
C LYS A 2 67.15 -28.24 -21.15
N PRO A 3 67.33 -27.19 -20.36
CA PRO A 3 66.84 -27.12 -19.01
C PRO A 3 65.39 -26.66 -18.97
N THR A 4 64.61 -27.33 -18.15
CA THR A 4 63.21 -27.00 -17.76
C THR A 4 63.20 -25.78 -16.85
N GLN A 5 62.48 -24.74 -17.22
CA GLN A 5 62.13 -23.65 -16.30
C GLN A 5 60.92 -24.02 -15.43
N ARG A 6 61.14 -23.99 -14.10
CA ARG A 6 60.09 -23.97 -13.09
C ARG A 6 59.46 -22.56 -13.05
N VAL A 7 58.15 -22.45 -13.26
CA VAL A 7 57.41 -21.24 -12.97
C VAL A 7 56.95 -21.33 -11.50
N SER A 8 57.36 -20.37 -10.71
CA SER A 8 57.08 -20.28 -9.28
C SER A 8 55.67 -19.75 -9.05
N GLY A 9 54.86 -20.50 -8.28
CA GLY A 9 53.51 -20.13 -7.85
C GLY A 9 53.50 -19.14 -6.67
N SER A 10 53.84 -17.88 -6.91
CA SER A 10 53.83 -16.84 -5.87
C SER A 10 52.92 -15.66 -6.15
N ALA A 11 52.20 -15.65 -7.28
CA ALA A 11 51.34 -14.52 -7.65
C ALA A 11 49.87 -14.65 -7.21
N PHE A 12 49.44 -15.85 -6.76
CA PHE A 12 48.02 -16.09 -6.40
C PHE A 12 47.71 -15.88 -4.90
N LEU A 13 48.73 -15.85 -4.04
CA LEU A 13 48.55 -15.62 -2.59
C LEU A 13 48.50 -14.13 -2.19
N LEU A 14 49.01 -13.21 -3.03
CA LEU A 14 49.00 -11.78 -2.70
C LEU A 14 47.65 -11.10 -2.92
N CYS A 15 46.82 -11.59 -3.85
CA CYS A 15 45.49 -11.02 -4.07
C CYS A 15 44.48 -11.36 -2.99
N ILE A 16 44.56 -12.54 -2.38
CA ILE A 16 43.66 -12.97 -1.29
C ILE A 16 44.00 -12.26 0.03
N ALA A 17 45.28 -11.97 0.27
CA ALA A 17 45.70 -11.23 1.46
C ALA A 17 45.29 -9.75 1.44
N PHE A 18 45.16 -9.12 0.23
CA PHE A 18 44.77 -7.72 0.13
C PHE A 18 43.28 -7.50 0.33
N VAL A 19 42.43 -8.47 -0.03
CA VAL A 19 40.98 -8.41 0.21
C VAL A 19 40.65 -8.67 1.70
N LEU A 20 41.38 -9.58 2.35
CA LEU A 20 41.22 -9.86 3.79
C LEU A 20 41.77 -8.74 4.70
N PHE A 21 42.75 -7.92 4.24
CA PHE A 21 43.22 -6.78 5.02
C PHE A 21 42.35 -5.53 4.93
N LEU A 22 41.53 -5.39 3.88
CA LEU A 22 40.55 -4.30 3.80
C LEU A 22 39.34 -4.54 4.70
N ASP A 23 38.93 -5.80 4.91
CA ASP A 23 37.83 -6.16 5.81
C ASP A 23 38.18 -6.03 7.31
N LEU A 24 39.44 -6.13 7.69
CA LEU A 24 39.87 -5.98 9.09
C LEU A 24 40.07 -4.51 9.52
N ALA A 25 40.21 -3.57 8.59
CA ALA A 25 40.41 -2.16 8.93
C ALA A 25 39.08 -1.40 9.14
N LEU A 26 37.94 -1.95 8.75
CA LEU A 26 36.60 -1.33 8.90
C LEU A 26 35.79 -1.85 10.09
N CYS A 27 36.29 -2.87 10.81
CA CYS A 27 35.52 -3.55 11.88
C CYS A 27 35.86 -3.07 13.30
N GLY A 28 36.50 -1.91 13.48
CA GLY A 28 37.02 -1.52 14.79
C GLY A 28 36.89 -0.06 15.19
N ALA A 29 35.94 0.71 14.61
CA ALA A 29 35.67 2.05 15.11
C ALA A 29 34.37 2.03 15.93
N HIS A 30 34.47 2.12 17.24
CA HIS A 30 33.36 2.36 18.14
C HIS A 30 32.62 3.64 17.74
N ALA A 31 31.28 3.62 17.90
CA ALA A 31 30.35 4.68 17.49
C ALA A 31 30.61 6.06 18.13
N ASP A 32 31.48 6.16 19.12
CA ASP A 32 31.59 7.34 20.01
C ASP A 32 32.35 8.55 19.44
N ASP A 33 33.02 8.44 18.28
CA ASP A 33 33.81 9.55 17.70
C ASP A 33 33.41 9.98 16.29
N LYS A 34 32.29 9.48 15.75
CA LYS A 34 31.85 9.85 14.40
C LYS A 34 30.89 11.05 14.45
N PRO A 35 31.10 12.08 13.63
CA PRO A 35 30.27 13.29 13.64
C PRO A 35 28.82 13.07 13.14
N ILE A 36 28.55 11.92 12.53
CA ILE A 36 27.20 11.49 12.14
C ILE A 36 26.92 10.12 12.79
N THR A 37 25.95 10.08 13.67
CA THR A 37 25.39 8.84 14.23
C THR A 37 24.34 8.28 13.27
N TRP A 38 24.22 6.96 13.20
CA TRP A 38 23.19 6.31 12.41
C TRP A 38 22.72 5.02 13.10
N TRP A 39 21.48 4.64 12.79
CA TRP A 39 20.90 3.35 13.21
C TRP A 39 19.88 2.88 12.18
N THR A 40 19.50 1.62 12.27
CA THR A 40 18.45 1.03 11.45
C THR A 40 17.20 0.79 12.28
N THR A 41 16.05 0.81 11.64
CA THR A 41 14.78 0.44 12.24
C THR A 41 13.82 -0.14 11.20
N HIS A 42 12.75 -0.77 11.67
CA HIS A 42 11.72 -1.35 10.82
C HIS A 42 10.74 -0.28 10.28
N ALA A 43 9.87 -0.67 9.35
CA ALA A 43 8.89 0.23 8.72
C ALA A 43 7.84 0.79 9.70
N LEU A 44 7.61 0.13 10.84
CA LEU A 44 6.62 0.53 11.84
C LEU A 44 7.23 1.50 12.88
N GLU A 45 8.04 2.44 12.39
CA GLU A 45 8.58 3.56 13.17
C GLU A 45 8.33 4.86 12.39
N LYS A 46 7.99 5.94 13.08
CA LYS A 46 7.87 7.29 12.53
C LYS A 46 8.79 8.21 13.32
N THR A 47 10.08 8.18 12.98
CA THR A 47 11.11 8.95 13.69
C THR A 47 10.93 10.44 13.46
N GLN A 48 10.64 11.19 14.53
CA GLN A 48 10.55 12.65 14.49
C GLN A 48 11.94 13.30 14.55
N PRO A 49 12.07 14.58 14.13
CA PRO A 49 13.38 15.23 14.06
C PRO A 49 14.13 15.31 15.38
N LEU A 50 13.41 15.38 16.51
CA LEU A 50 13.99 15.57 17.83
C LEU A 50 13.86 14.33 18.74
N ASP A 51 13.43 13.20 18.21
CA ASP A 51 13.39 11.96 18.97
C ASP A 51 14.79 11.59 19.47
N PRO A 52 14.91 11.01 20.66
CA PRO A 52 16.19 10.57 21.17
C PRO A 52 16.77 9.43 20.33
N ILE A 53 18.10 9.36 20.27
CA ILE A 53 18.78 8.19 19.73
C ILE A 53 18.42 6.96 20.58
N PRO A 54 18.08 5.81 19.99
CA PRO A 54 17.82 4.59 20.75
C PRO A 54 18.97 4.24 21.68
N ARG A 55 18.67 3.68 22.86
CA ARG A 55 19.73 3.26 23.82
C ARG A 55 20.64 2.18 23.26
N GLU A 56 20.07 1.30 22.43
CA GLU A 56 20.76 0.21 21.74
C GLU A 56 20.45 0.37 20.24
N PRO A 57 21.17 1.26 19.53
CA PRO A 57 20.93 1.49 18.11
C PRO A 57 21.33 0.24 17.31
N ALA A 58 20.42 -0.27 16.48
CA ALA A 58 20.72 -1.37 15.59
C ALA A 58 21.68 -0.91 14.48
N ASP A 59 22.69 -1.72 14.18
CA ASP A 59 23.75 -1.45 13.21
C ASP A 59 23.70 -2.34 11.97
N SER A 60 22.64 -3.13 11.83
CA SER A 60 22.40 -4.06 10.74
C SER A 60 20.91 -4.17 10.42
N VAL A 61 20.59 -4.77 9.30
CA VAL A 61 19.20 -5.01 8.84
C VAL A 61 19.00 -6.50 8.64
N GLU A 62 17.93 -7.04 9.22
CA GLU A 62 17.51 -8.41 9.03
C GLU A 62 16.04 -8.45 8.58
N LEU A 63 15.78 -9.01 7.39
CA LEU A 63 14.50 -9.02 6.72
C LEU A 63 14.04 -10.44 6.40
N TRP A 64 12.72 -10.65 6.39
CA TRP A 64 12.07 -11.88 5.96
C TRP A 64 10.97 -11.56 4.96
N ALA A 65 11.02 -12.15 3.79
CA ALA A 65 10.03 -11.91 2.75
C ALA A 65 9.69 -13.17 1.96
N ALA A 66 8.44 -13.24 1.50
CA ALA A 66 8.07 -14.13 0.42
C ALA A 66 8.60 -13.59 -0.93
N ARG A 67 8.49 -14.37 -1.97
CA ARG A 67 8.70 -13.85 -3.33
C ARG A 67 7.50 -13.01 -3.75
N ASN A 68 7.72 -12.06 -4.65
CA ASN A 68 6.70 -11.12 -5.13
C ASN A 68 6.14 -10.22 -4.02
N GLU A 69 7.01 -9.77 -3.13
CA GLU A 69 6.69 -8.99 -1.95
C GLU A 69 7.65 -7.82 -1.80
N PHE A 70 7.18 -6.76 -1.18
CA PHE A 70 8.03 -5.67 -0.71
C PHE A 70 8.31 -5.85 0.77
N GLU A 71 9.55 -5.60 1.18
CA GLU A 71 9.94 -5.57 2.59
C GLU A 71 10.75 -4.32 2.87
N PRO A 72 10.19 -3.32 3.55
CA PRO A 72 10.87 -2.06 3.83
C PRO A 72 11.62 -2.05 5.15
N PHE A 73 12.65 -1.22 5.21
CA PHE A 73 13.33 -0.82 6.43
C PHE A 73 13.74 0.66 6.36
N GLN A 74 14.23 1.19 7.48
CA GLN A 74 14.67 2.57 7.55
C GLN A 74 16.12 2.66 8.05
N ILE A 75 16.83 3.69 7.56
CA ILE A 75 18.13 4.13 8.09
C ILE A 75 17.92 5.54 8.60
N VAL A 76 18.17 5.77 9.88
CA VAL A 76 18.08 7.09 10.48
C VAL A 76 19.48 7.65 10.67
N LEU A 77 19.67 8.91 10.26
CA LEU A 77 20.92 9.64 10.35
C LEU A 77 20.76 10.84 11.26
N ARG A 78 21.75 11.13 12.09
CA ARG A 78 21.79 12.32 12.93
C ARG A 78 23.19 12.91 12.97
N ALA A 79 23.30 14.16 12.60
CA ALA A 79 24.49 14.99 12.83
C ALA A 79 24.33 15.70 14.18
N GLU A 80 25.32 15.61 15.08
CA GLU A 80 25.14 16.17 16.43
C GLU A 80 25.47 17.68 16.49
N GLU A 81 26.65 18.08 16.04
CA GLU A 81 27.17 19.42 16.33
C GLU A 81 27.12 20.39 15.14
N GLN A 82 27.20 19.88 13.91
CA GLN A 82 27.28 20.69 12.71
C GLN A 82 26.50 20.09 11.54
N ASP A 83 26.11 20.93 10.60
CA ASP A 83 25.46 20.48 9.37
C ASP A 83 26.43 19.72 8.47
N PHE A 84 25.93 18.68 7.82
CA PHE A 84 26.64 17.98 6.75
C PHE A 84 25.90 18.12 5.43
N THR A 85 26.66 18.30 4.35
CA THR A 85 26.15 18.32 2.98
C THR A 85 26.76 17.18 2.17
N GLY A 86 26.09 16.78 1.10
CA GLY A 86 26.59 15.71 0.25
C GLY A 86 26.51 14.33 0.89
N VAL A 87 25.57 14.11 1.81
CA VAL A 87 25.30 12.79 2.39
C VAL A 87 24.44 11.99 1.42
N ASP A 88 24.91 10.80 1.02
CA ASP A 88 24.19 9.92 0.09
C ASP A 88 24.13 8.49 0.65
N ILE A 89 23.11 7.74 0.22
CA ILE A 89 22.91 6.34 0.57
C ILE A 89 22.71 5.54 -0.71
N GLU A 90 23.43 4.44 -0.82
CA GLU A 90 23.26 3.45 -1.87
C GLU A 90 23.15 2.05 -1.25
N VAL A 91 22.41 1.17 -1.90
CA VAL A 91 22.32 -0.23 -1.50
C VAL A 91 22.95 -1.08 -2.59
N THR A 92 23.82 -2.03 -2.19
CA THR A 92 24.44 -2.99 -3.11
C THR A 92 23.41 -4.03 -3.55
N ASP A 93 23.71 -4.78 -4.59
CA ASP A 93 22.97 -5.99 -4.91
C ASP A 93 22.96 -6.93 -3.68
N LEU A 94 21.83 -7.63 -3.48
CA LEU A 94 21.75 -8.66 -2.45
C LEU A 94 22.11 -10.00 -3.07
N ALA A 95 23.24 -10.56 -2.66
CA ALA A 95 23.79 -11.79 -3.22
C ALA A 95 23.44 -13.00 -2.33
N GLY A 96 22.92 -14.06 -2.93
CA GLY A 96 22.65 -15.34 -2.31
C GLY A 96 23.36 -16.49 -3.05
N LEU A 97 23.39 -17.67 -2.45
CA LEU A 97 24.06 -18.85 -3.04
C LEU A 97 23.48 -19.25 -4.40
N LYS A 98 22.21 -18.97 -4.67
CA LYS A 98 21.50 -19.43 -5.88
C LYS A 98 21.10 -18.30 -6.83
N GLY A 99 21.37 -17.05 -6.50
CA GLY A 99 21.00 -15.90 -7.30
C GLY A 99 21.36 -14.58 -6.66
N THR A 100 20.99 -13.51 -7.35
CA THR A 100 21.20 -12.13 -6.89
C THR A 100 19.92 -11.35 -7.10
N ILE A 101 19.58 -10.48 -6.15
CA ILE A 101 18.53 -9.46 -6.30
C ILE A 101 19.23 -8.15 -6.68
N PRO A 102 19.17 -7.72 -7.96
CA PRO A 102 19.84 -6.50 -8.41
C PRO A 102 19.20 -5.25 -7.75
N ALA A 103 19.99 -4.47 -7.04
CA ALA A 103 19.51 -3.29 -6.31
C ALA A 103 18.87 -2.26 -7.24
N LYS A 104 19.49 -1.98 -8.39
CA LYS A 104 18.99 -0.99 -9.35
C LYS A 104 17.54 -1.22 -9.80
N ALA A 105 17.10 -2.48 -9.89
CA ALA A 105 15.77 -2.83 -10.36
C ALA A 105 14.77 -3.05 -9.22
N ASN A 106 15.26 -3.42 -8.04
CA ASN A 106 14.42 -3.97 -6.99
C ASN A 106 14.51 -3.20 -5.66
N ILE A 107 15.43 -2.27 -5.52
CA ILE A 107 15.55 -1.48 -4.29
C ILE A 107 15.34 -0.01 -4.62
N THR A 108 14.41 0.62 -3.90
CA THR A 108 14.14 2.06 -4.03
C THR A 108 14.43 2.75 -2.71
N ILE A 109 15.22 3.81 -2.78
CA ILE A 109 15.62 4.60 -1.60
C ILE A 109 14.87 5.93 -1.64
N TYR A 110 14.26 6.30 -0.52
CA TYR A 110 13.47 7.51 -0.39
C TYR A 110 13.97 8.37 0.78
N PHE A 111 14.01 9.65 0.55
CA PHE A 111 14.13 10.66 1.59
C PHE A 111 12.77 10.85 2.25
N GLU A 112 12.67 10.68 3.55
CA GLU A 112 11.45 10.96 4.31
C GLU A 112 11.35 12.46 4.58
N THR A 113 10.34 13.08 3.98
CA THR A 113 10.10 14.51 4.18
C THR A 113 9.17 14.71 5.37
N TYR A 114 9.49 15.66 6.22
CA TYR A 114 8.65 16.03 7.34
C TYR A 114 7.53 16.99 6.90
N ILE A 115 6.32 16.73 7.41
CA ILE A 115 5.16 17.64 7.34
C ILE A 115 4.93 18.21 8.73
N ASN A 116 4.80 19.54 8.82
CA ASN A 116 4.54 20.21 10.08
C ASN A 116 3.04 20.24 10.39
N LEU A 117 2.60 19.40 11.31
CA LEU A 117 1.22 19.30 11.77
C LEU A 117 0.96 20.32 12.88
N LYS A 118 -0.02 21.19 12.70
CA LYS A 118 -0.31 22.30 13.62
C LYS A 118 -1.16 21.87 14.82
N VAL A 119 -2.02 20.88 14.62
CA VAL A 119 -2.99 20.36 15.60
C VAL A 119 -2.98 18.84 15.54
N PRO A 120 -3.14 18.13 16.65
CA PRO A 120 -3.33 16.67 16.63
C PRO A 120 -4.57 16.29 15.84
N SER A 121 -4.52 15.17 15.10
CA SER A 121 -5.69 14.61 14.41
C SER A 121 -6.76 14.15 15.39
N SER A 122 -6.36 13.53 16.50
CA SER A 122 -7.24 12.92 17.50
C SER A 122 -6.55 12.92 18.86
N ILE A 123 -7.19 12.30 19.86
CA ILE A 123 -6.62 12.12 21.20
C ILE A 123 -5.39 11.21 21.24
N GLU A 124 -5.11 10.48 20.16
CA GLU A 124 -3.93 9.61 19.99
C GLU A 124 -2.85 10.26 19.11
N GLY A 125 -3.17 11.42 18.52
CA GLY A 125 -2.26 12.18 17.68
C GLY A 125 -1.46 13.22 18.42
N ALA A 126 -0.49 13.82 17.73
CA ALA A 126 0.32 14.92 18.24
C ALA A 126 0.69 15.94 17.15
N ALA A 127 0.73 17.23 17.51
CA ALA A 127 1.31 18.25 16.64
C ALA A 127 2.83 18.09 16.57
N GLY A 128 3.44 18.61 15.51
CA GLY A 128 4.88 18.55 15.30
C GLY A 128 5.28 18.22 13.87
N ASP A 129 6.56 17.93 13.68
CA ASP A 129 7.10 17.52 12.39
C ASP A 129 7.03 15.99 12.28
N TRP A 130 6.22 15.47 11.39
CA TRP A 130 6.02 14.05 11.17
C TRP A 130 6.51 13.62 9.79
N PRO A 131 7.22 12.48 9.67
CA PRO A 131 7.62 11.97 8.37
C PRO A 131 6.41 11.36 7.66
N ASP A 132 6.20 11.69 6.36
CA ASP A 132 5.13 11.08 5.57
C ASP A 132 5.43 11.05 4.06
N PRO A 133 5.74 12.18 3.33
CA PRO A 133 6.08 12.12 1.93
C PRO A 133 7.43 11.44 1.69
N LEU A 134 7.49 10.55 0.71
CA LEU A 134 8.65 9.76 0.34
C LEU A 134 9.20 10.24 -1.02
N VAL A 135 10.24 11.07 -1.00
CA VAL A 135 10.88 11.55 -2.23
C VAL A 135 11.94 10.55 -2.69
N PRO A 136 11.77 9.88 -3.85
CA PRO A 136 12.72 8.86 -4.28
C PRO A 136 14.06 9.44 -4.72
N ARG A 137 15.15 8.71 -4.51
CA ARG A 137 16.48 9.04 -5.05
C ARG A 137 16.46 9.04 -6.59
N ILE A 138 15.87 8.00 -7.16
CA ILE A 138 15.54 7.87 -8.58
C ILE A 138 14.11 7.39 -8.66
N ASP A 139 13.25 8.11 -9.38
CA ASP A 139 11.86 7.70 -9.51
C ASP A 139 11.69 6.55 -10.51
N ARG A 140 10.73 5.68 -10.22
CA ARG A 140 10.45 4.50 -11.06
C ARG A 140 9.59 4.79 -12.29
N TYR A 141 8.97 5.98 -12.36
CA TYR A 141 8.02 6.30 -13.43
C TYR A 141 8.71 6.85 -14.66
N THR A 142 9.75 7.67 -14.46
CA THR A 142 10.52 8.34 -15.52
C THR A 142 12.00 8.01 -15.49
N GLY A 143 12.49 7.40 -14.40
CA GLY A 143 13.90 7.08 -14.19
C GLY A 143 14.75 8.31 -13.88
N GLU A 144 14.12 9.42 -13.51
CA GLU A 144 14.82 10.66 -13.22
C GLU A 144 15.36 10.70 -11.79
N LYS A 145 16.56 11.24 -11.65
CA LYS A 145 17.13 11.58 -10.35
C LYS A 145 16.38 12.78 -9.76
N ARG A 146 16.01 12.68 -8.49
CA ARG A 146 15.32 13.73 -7.74
C ARG A 146 16.28 14.46 -6.80
N ASN A 147 15.88 15.63 -6.29
CA ASN A 147 16.75 16.48 -5.45
C ASN A 147 16.89 16.01 -3.99
N ALA A 148 16.34 14.86 -3.65
CA ALA A 148 16.42 14.27 -2.32
C ALA A 148 17.84 13.82 -1.93
N PHE A 149 18.64 13.42 -2.92
CA PHE A 149 20.01 12.96 -2.71
C PHE A 149 20.98 13.58 -3.72
N PRO A 150 22.25 13.89 -3.34
CA PRO A 150 22.76 13.81 -1.96
C PRO A 150 22.08 14.84 -1.07
N MET A 151 21.82 14.45 0.19
CA MET A 151 21.03 15.25 1.14
C MET A 151 21.92 16.13 2.04
N ARG A 152 21.28 17.08 2.73
CA ARG A 152 21.84 17.84 3.83
C ARG A 152 21.30 17.28 5.15
N LEU A 153 22.17 16.99 6.10
CA LEU A 153 21.81 16.70 7.48
C LEU A 153 21.95 17.99 8.29
N ALA A 154 20.87 18.41 8.93
CA ALA A 154 20.90 19.52 9.87
C ALA A 154 21.38 19.04 11.24
N ALA A 155 22.21 19.84 11.90
CA ALA A 155 22.71 19.55 13.26
C ALA A 155 21.56 19.35 14.26
N GLY A 156 21.70 18.37 15.15
CA GLY A 156 20.76 18.06 16.22
C GLY A 156 19.42 17.48 15.76
N ARG A 157 19.27 17.07 14.48
CA ARG A 157 18.01 16.57 13.94
C ARG A 157 18.19 15.19 13.28
N ASN A 158 17.23 14.32 13.53
CA ASN A 158 17.13 13.04 12.85
C ASN A 158 16.69 13.24 11.39
N GLN A 159 17.24 12.43 10.49
CA GLN A 159 16.81 12.30 9.10
C GLN A 159 16.63 10.83 8.75
N PRO A 160 15.40 10.32 8.76
CA PRO A 160 15.12 8.97 8.31
C PRO A 160 15.14 8.88 6.78
N VAL A 161 15.54 7.70 6.31
CA VAL A 161 15.60 7.29 4.92
C VAL A 161 14.90 5.94 4.81
N TRP A 162 13.84 5.90 4.03
CA TRP A 162 13.08 4.69 3.75
C TRP A 162 13.73 3.90 2.61
N VAL A 163 13.84 2.59 2.79
CA VAL A 163 14.37 1.67 1.77
C VAL A 163 13.33 0.57 1.51
N ASP A 164 12.79 0.53 0.29
CA ASP A 164 11.89 -0.52 -0.19
C ASP A 164 12.70 -1.60 -0.91
N VAL A 165 12.65 -2.84 -0.45
CA VAL A 165 13.24 -4.01 -1.09
C VAL A 165 12.13 -4.85 -1.71
N TYR A 166 12.07 -4.96 -3.02
CA TYR A 166 11.18 -5.89 -3.71
C TYR A 166 11.88 -7.22 -3.95
N VAL A 167 11.24 -8.32 -3.59
CA VAL A 167 11.73 -9.68 -3.86
C VAL A 167 11.04 -10.21 -5.13
N PRO A 168 11.72 -10.26 -6.28
CA PRO A 168 11.11 -10.73 -7.53
C PRO A 168 10.52 -12.15 -7.43
N LEU A 169 9.46 -12.41 -8.19
CA LEU A 169 8.80 -13.70 -8.25
C LEU A 169 9.77 -14.86 -8.60
N SER A 170 10.79 -14.57 -9.42
CA SER A 170 11.79 -15.54 -9.87
C SER A 170 12.95 -15.75 -8.88
N THR A 171 12.98 -15.03 -7.75
CA THR A 171 14.08 -15.15 -6.76
C THR A 171 14.09 -16.54 -6.16
N PRO A 172 15.22 -17.28 -6.21
CA PRO A 172 15.33 -18.55 -5.50
C PRO A 172 15.22 -18.37 -3.97
N PRO A 173 14.57 -19.29 -3.24
CA PRO A 173 14.50 -19.20 -1.78
C PRO A 173 15.88 -19.41 -1.16
N GLY A 174 16.11 -18.73 -0.03
CA GLY A 174 17.37 -18.80 0.72
C GLY A 174 17.77 -17.46 1.33
N GLU A 175 18.99 -17.40 1.84
CA GLU A 175 19.57 -16.21 2.42
C GLU A 175 20.29 -15.37 1.35
N TYR A 176 20.11 -14.05 1.44
CA TYR A 176 20.73 -13.04 0.60
C TYR A 176 21.39 -11.99 1.49
N SER A 177 22.56 -11.52 1.11
CA SER A 177 23.30 -10.50 1.85
C SER A 177 23.79 -9.37 0.96
N GLY A 178 23.84 -8.18 1.51
CA GLY A 178 24.33 -6.96 0.89
C GLY A 178 24.65 -5.90 1.92
N ARG A 179 24.78 -4.66 1.47
CA ARG A 179 25.11 -3.54 2.37
C ARG A 179 24.40 -2.27 1.91
N ALA A 180 23.98 -1.44 2.87
CA ALA A 180 23.71 -0.04 2.61
C ALA A 180 24.99 0.77 2.87
N LEU A 181 25.38 1.60 1.90
CA LEU A 181 26.61 2.39 1.93
C LEU A 181 26.25 3.85 2.17
N ILE A 182 26.75 4.42 3.26
CA ILE A 182 26.63 5.84 3.55
C ILE A 182 27.90 6.53 3.08
N THR A 183 27.76 7.61 2.30
CA THR A 183 28.87 8.46 1.87
C THR A 183 28.65 9.91 2.27
N VAL A 184 29.72 10.66 2.51
CA VAL A 184 29.70 12.08 2.83
C VAL A 184 30.68 12.78 1.90
N GLY A 185 30.20 13.70 1.07
CA GLY A 185 31.03 14.37 0.05
C GLY A 185 31.67 13.38 -0.95
N GLY A 186 31.04 12.23 -1.18
CA GLY A 186 31.56 11.15 -2.03
C GLY A 186 32.56 10.22 -1.37
N ALA A 187 33.00 10.48 -0.13
CA ALA A 187 33.86 9.59 0.63
C ALA A 187 33.04 8.56 1.41
N ALA A 188 33.52 7.31 1.49
CA ALA A 188 32.87 6.25 2.28
C ALA A 188 32.85 6.63 3.77
N TYR A 189 31.69 6.51 4.41
CA TYR A 189 31.48 6.84 5.81
C TYR A 189 31.11 5.62 6.65
N ALA A 190 30.11 4.85 6.23
CA ALA A 190 29.68 3.63 6.89
C ALA A 190 29.13 2.61 5.89
N ALA A 191 29.14 1.34 6.28
CA ALA A 191 28.53 0.25 5.53
C ALA A 191 27.69 -0.61 6.47
N ILE A 192 26.39 -0.62 6.27
CA ILE A 192 25.39 -1.30 7.11
C ILE A 192 25.11 -2.67 6.50
N PRO A 193 25.35 -3.77 7.21
CA PRO A 193 25.01 -5.10 6.71
C PRO A 193 23.50 -5.27 6.53
N ILE A 194 23.12 -5.95 5.45
CA ILE A 194 21.73 -6.34 5.18
C ILE A 194 21.69 -7.85 4.97
N THR A 195 20.82 -8.54 5.70
CA THR A 195 20.48 -9.95 5.51
C THR A 195 19.00 -10.05 5.17
N LEU A 196 18.65 -10.76 4.10
CA LEU A 196 17.29 -11.02 3.67
C LEU A 196 17.07 -12.53 3.56
N HIS A 197 16.09 -13.05 4.31
CA HIS A 197 15.62 -14.42 4.21
C HIS A 197 14.43 -14.50 3.26
N VAL A 198 14.57 -15.19 2.14
CA VAL A 198 13.50 -15.37 1.14
C VAL A 198 12.89 -16.75 1.30
N TRP A 199 11.61 -16.80 1.70
CA TRP A 199 10.85 -18.04 1.80
C TRP A 199 10.52 -18.68 0.43
N ASN A 200 10.21 -19.96 0.44
CA ASN A 200 9.93 -20.74 -0.77
C ASN A 200 8.46 -20.63 -1.25
N PHE A 201 7.75 -19.58 -0.92
CA PHE A 201 6.44 -19.29 -1.48
C PHE A 201 6.41 -17.87 -2.07
N ALA A 202 5.37 -17.57 -2.80
CA ALA A 202 5.18 -16.25 -3.39
C ALA A 202 3.81 -15.71 -3.03
N LEU A 203 3.72 -14.42 -2.81
CA LEU A 203 2.44 -13.72 -2.72
C LEU A 203 1.83 -13.55 -4.13
N PRO A 204 0.51 -13.59 -4.27
CA PRO A 204 -0.14 -13.26 -5.54
C PRO A 204 0.13 -11.81 -5.92
N SER A 205 0.27 -11.50 -7.20
CA SER A 205 0.44 -10.11 -7.67
C SER A 205 -0.83 -9.28 -7.46
N THR A 206 -2.00 -9.89 -7.63
CA THR A 206 -3.31 -9.26 -7.38
C THR A 206 -3.73 -9.54 -5.94
N SER A 207 -4.16 -8.52 -5.22
CA SER A 207 -4.65 -8.68 -3.84
C SER A 207 -5.88 -9.59 -3.75
N SER A 208 -5.90 -10.49 -2.75
CA SER A 208 -7.06 -11.32 -2.43
C SER A 208 -8.16 -10.53 -1.72
N LEU A 209 -7.80 -9.53 -0.92
CA LEU A 209 -8.74 -8.53 -0.41
C LEU A 209 -9.06 -7.53 -1.53
N LYS A 210 -10.34 -7.35 -1.85
CA LYS A 210 -10.74 -6.29 -2.78
C LYS A 210 -10.47 -4.92 -2.17
N THR A 211 -10.02 -3.99 -2.99
CA THR A 211 -9.82 -2.60 -2.56
C THR A 211 -10.54 -1.65 -3.52
N SER A 212 -11.03 -0.53 -3.00
CA SER A 212 -11.67 0.51 -3.80
C SER A 212 -11.41 1.86 -3.15
N PHE A 213 -10.29 2.50 -3.53
CA PHE A 213 -9.87 3.78 -2.96
C PHE A 213 -10.17 4.91 -3.93
N GLY A 214 -10.77 5.98 -3.42
CA GLY A 214 -11.13 7.14 -4.23
C GLY A 214 -9.92 7.90 -4.75
N PHE A 215 -10.02 8.44 -5.95
CA PHE A 215 -9.00 9.31 -6.53
C PHE A 215 -9.66 10.32 -7.48
N ASN A 216 -9.28 11.60 -7.36
CA ASN A 216 -9.79 12.65 -8.23
C ASN A 216 -8.73 13.11 -9.23
N GLY A 217 -8.65 12.42 -10.37
CA GLY A 217 -7.67 12.73 -11.41
C GLY A 217 -7.70 14.19 -11.90
N LEU A 218 -8.86 14.85 -11.85
CA LEU A 218 -8.95 16.27 -12.24
C LEU A 218 -8.29 17.19 -11.21
N SER A 219 -8.45 16.89 -9.92
CA SER A 219 -7.75 17.58 -8.83
C SER A 219 -6.24 17.39 -8.93
N ALA A 220 -5.80 16.15 -9.21
CA ALA A 220 -4.39 15.85 -9.43
C ALA A 220 -3.81 16.66 -10.61
N VAL A 221 -4.47 16.65 -11.77
CA VAL A 221 -4.06 17.43 -12.94
C VAL A 221 -3.96 18.92 -12.64
N LYS A 222 -4.97 19.49 -11.99
CA LYS A 222 -4.97 20.90 -11.60
C LYS A 222 -3.85 21.23 -10.60
N LYS A 223 -3.56 20.32 -9.67
CA LYS A 223 -2.52 20.52 -8.66
C LYS A 223 -1.12 20.48 -9.26
N HIS A 224 -0.87 19.60 -10.24
CA HIS A 224 0.42 19.50 -10.92
C HIS A 224 0.64 20.63 -11.93
N PHE A 225 -0.31 20.88 -12.81
CA PHE A 225 -0.15 21.79 -13.95
C PHE A 225 -0.76 23.19 -13.76
N GLY A 226 -1.49 23.42 -12.65
CA GLY A 226 -2.19 24.68 -12.39
C GLY A 226 -3.43 24.91 -13.26
N LYS A 227 -3.57 24.23 -14.38
CA LYS A 227 -4.68 24.32 -15.34
C LYS A 227 -4.81 23.00 -16.11
N TYR A 228 -5.89 22.86 -16.84
CA TYR A 228 -5.98 21.79 -17.84
C TYR A 228 -4.92 21.98 -18.92
N THR A 229 -4.19 20.91 -19.19
CA THR A 229 -3.21 20.79 -20.26
C THR A 229 -3.76 19.88 -21.37
N ASN A 230 -2.93 19.38 -22.27
CA ASN A 230 -3.35 18.45 -23.30
C ASN A 230 -3.74 17.07 -22.73
N ASP A 231 -4.66 16.39 -23.39
CA ASP A 231 -5.21 15.11 -22.96
C ASP A 231 -4.13 14.03 -22.73
N ARG A 232 -3.04 14.07 -23.46
CA ARG A 232 -1.94 13.11 -23.33
C ARG A 232 -1.21 13.23 -22.00
N ASP A 233 -0.90 14.46 -21.55
CA ASP A 233 -0.22 14.69 -20.27
C ASP A 233 -1.15 14.39 -19.10
N ILE A 234 -2.43 14.73 -19.23
CA ILE A 234 -3.48 14.37 -18.28
C ILE A 234 -3.53 12.86 -18.09
N LEU A 235 -3.67 12.13 -19.20
CA LEU A 235 -3.75 10.67 -19.16
C LEU A 235 -2.49 10.05 -18.57
N ARG A 236 -1.30 10.50 -19.00
CA ARG A 236 -0.02 10.01 -18.47
C ARG A 236 0.08 10.19 -16.96
N LEU A 237 -0.28 11.37 -16.43
CA LEU A 237 -0.25 11.63 -15.00
C LEU A 237 -1.22 10.74 -14.23
N VAL A 238 -2.46 10.65 -14.68
CA VAL A 238 -3.49 9.81 -14.06
C VAL A 238 -3.07 8.34 -14.06
N GLN A 239 -2.53 7.83 -15.15
CA GLN A 239 -2.02 6.46 -15.24
C GLN A 239 -0.83 6.21 -14.30
N MET A 240 0.03 7.20 -14.04
CA MET A 240 1.09 7.05 -13.04
C MET A 240 0.52 6.89 -11.63
N TYR A 241 -0.53 7.62 -11.24
CA TYR A 241 -1.23 7.43 -9.97
C TYR A 241 -1.90 6.06 -9.88
N GLN A 242 -2.60 5.63 -10.94
CA GLN A 242 -3.20 4.29 -11.02
C GLN A 242 -2.14 3.18 -10.91
N LYS A 243 -1.02 3.33 -11.62
CA LYS A 243 0.11 2.39 -11.54
C LYS A 243 0.72 2.36 -10.14
N SER A 244 0.87 3.53 -9.50
CA SER A 244 1.35 3.61 -8.13
C SER A 244 0.40 2.91 -7.15
N ALA A 245 -0.89 3.16 -7.23
CA ALA A 245 -1.88 2.47 -6.40
C ALA A 245 -1.81 0.95 -6.59
N LEU A 246 -1.72 0.47 -7.83
CA LEU A 246 -1.63 -0.97 -8.13
C LEU A 246 -0.34 -1.61 -7.59
N LEU A 247 0.80 -0.89 -7.62
CA LEU A 247 2.05 -1.31 -6.98
C LEU A 247 1.96 -1.38 -5.44
N HIS A 248 0.94 -0.73 -4.86
CA HIS A 248 0.57 -0.84 -3.45
C HIS A 248 -0.62 -1.78 -3.23
N ARG A 249 -0.94 -2.65 -4.22
CA ARG A 249 -2.05 -3.63 -4.19
C ARG A 249 -3.45 -2.99 -4.07
N ILE A 250 -3.57 -1.71 -4.41
CA ILE A 250 -4.78 -0.90 -4.30
C ILE A 250 -5.40 -0.68 -5.67
N SER A 251 -6.72 -0.89 -5.76
CA SER A 251 -7.55 -0.50 -6.89
C SER A 251 -8.22 0.83 -6.61
N ILE A 252 -8.33 1.68 -7.61
CA ILE A 252 -8.93 3.01 -7.45
C ILE A 252 -10.31 3.08 -8.08
N HIS A 253 -11.16 3.92 -7.50
CA HIS A 253 -12.44 4.34 -8.07
C HIS A 253 -12.54 5.86 -8.13
N GLY A 254 -13.59 6.37 -8.72
CA GLY A 254 -13.81 7.81 -8.78
C GLY A 254 -13.36 8.46 -10.08
N GLY A 255 -12.87 9.69 -10.03
CA GLY A 255 -12.52 10.51 -11.19
C GLY A 255 -11.29 10.11 -12.00
N SER A 256 -10.58 9.06 -11.57
CA SER A 256 -9.36 8.60 -12.24
C SER A 256 -9.60 7.81 -13.51
N MET A 257 -10.75 7.12 -13.57
CA MET A 257 -11.13 6.34 -14.75
C MET A 257 -11.95 7.23 -15.68
N ILE A 258 -11.56 7.29 -16.94
CA ILE A 258 -12.34 8.02 -17.95
C ILE A 258 -13.59 7.20 -18.25
N PRO A 259 -14.80 7.70 -17.89
CA PRO A 259 -16.01 6.96 -18.17
C PRO A 259 -16.18 6.83 -19.69
N PRO A 260 -16.63 5.67 -20.17
CA PRO A 260 -16.90 5.49 -21.60
C PRO A 260 -17.98 6.45 -22.05
N ARG A 261 -17.78 7.05 -23.22
CA ARG A 261 -18.66 8.11 -23.76
C ARG A 261 -19.75 7.52 -24.63
N ILE A 262 -20.95 8.10 -24.56
CA ILE A 262 -21.99 7.90 -25.56
C ILE A 262 -21.76 8.94 -26.65
N PRO A 263 -21.51 8.56 -27.91
CA PRO A 263 -21.39 9.50 -29.01
C PRO A 263 -22.71 10.29 -29.22
N ASN A 264 -22.59 11.51 -29.70
CA ASN A 264 -23.78 12.33 -30.06
C ASN A 264 -24.70 11.52 -30.99
N ASN A 265 -26.02 11.57 -30.70
CA ASN A 265 -27.05 10.83 -31.42
C ASN A 265 -26.96 9.31 -31.40
N SER A 266 -26.23 8.73 -30.43
CA SER A 266 -26.14 7.28 -30.23
C SER A 266 -26.71 6.88 -28.88
N THR A 267 -27.18 5.63 -28.78
CA THR A 267 -27.50 4.96 -27.51
C THR A 267 -26.43 3.96 -27.13
N ALA A 268 -25.45 3.73 -28.02
CA ALA A 268 -24.34 2.80 -27.80
C ALA A 268 -23.14 3.50 -27.18
N ILE A 269 -22.52 2.83 -26.21
CA ILE A 269 -21.29 3.29 -25.57
C ILE A 269 -20.10 3.03 -26.51
N ASN A 270 -19.19 4.01 -26.61
CA ASN A 270 -17.89 3.81 -27.26
C ASN A 270 -16.85 3.38 -26.21
N TRP A 271 -16.47 2.11 -26.26
CA TRP A 271 -15.54 1.48 -25.32
C TRP A 271 -14.07 1.70 -25.65
N TYR A 272 -13.73 2.21 -26.84
CA TYR A 272 -12.36 2.27 -27.34
C TYR A 272 -11.39 2.95 -26.35
N SER A 273 -11.74 4.14 -25.87
CA SER A 273 -10.87 4.86 -24.91
C SER A 273 -10.79 4.12 -23.57
N TYR A 274 -11.91 3.63 -23.06
CA TYR A 274 -11.96 2.89 -21.80
C TYR A 274 -11.10 1.63 -21.85
N ASP A 275 -11.26 0.82 -22.90
CA ASP A 275 -10.50 -0.41 -23.09
C ASP A 275 -9.00 -0.17 -23.25
N SER A 276 -8.60 0.92 -23.92
CA SER A 276 -7.19 1.24 -24.11
C SER A 276 -6.53 1.82 -22.85
N GLU A 277 -7.28 2.53 -22.02
CA GLU A 277 -6.75 3.28 -20.87
C GLU A 277 -6.92 2.53 -19.56
N VAL A 278 -8.05 1.85 -19.36
CA VAL A 278 -8.41 1.14 -18.13
C VAL A 278 -8.21 -0.38 -18.28
N GLY A 279 -8.47 -0.92 -19.47
CA GLY A 279 -8.30 -2.35 -19.76
C GLY A 279 -6.99 -2.95 -19.26
N PRO A 280 -5.82 -2.35 -19.51
CA PRO A 280 -4.53 -2.87 -19.04
C PRO A 280 -4.44 -3.08 -17.52
N PHE A 281 -5.13 -2.25 -16.72
CA PHE A 281 -5.21 -2.43 -15.26
C PHE A 281 -6.14 -3.58 -14.88
N LEU A 282 -7.20 -3.82 -15.64
CA LEU A 282 -8.13 -4.92 -15.41
C LEU A 282 -7.58 -6.26 -15.93
N ASP A 283 -6.83 -6.25 -17.02
CA ASP A 283 -6.21 -7.46 -17.61
C ASP A 283 -4.89 -7.86 -16.93
N GLY A 284 -4.26 -6.92 -16.20
CA GLY A 284 -2.95 -7.13 -15.59
C GLY A 284 -1.79 -6.95 -16.57
N THR A 285 -2.00 -6.27 -17.69
CA THR A 285 -0.94 -6.02 -18.70
C THR A 285 -0.16 -4.74 -18.46
N VAL A 286 -0.59 -3.90 -17.52
CA VAL A 286 0.09 -2.64 -17.17
C VAL A 286 1.38 -2.85 -16.37
N LEU A 287 1.46 -3.91 -15.57
CA LEU A 287 2.65 -4.35 -14.84
C LEU A 287 3.20 -5.62 -15.51
N THR A 288 4.36 -5.48 -16.13
CA THR A 288 5.03 -6.53 -16.88
C THR A 288 6.09 -7.24 -16.03
N ASP A 289 6.74 -8.26 -16.55
CA ASP A 289 7.87 -8.94 -15.89
C ASP A 289 9.05 -8.02 -15.53
N LYS A 290 9.06 -6.78 -16.04
CA LYS A 290 10.06 -5.75 -15.71
C LYS A 290 9.66 -4.88 -14.52
N ASP A 291 8.41 -4.97 -14.10
CA ASP A 291 7.84 -4.22 -13.00
C ASP A 291 7.72 -5.13 -11.75
N PRO A 292 7.68 -4.59 -10.54
CA PRO A 292 7.16 -5.31 -9.39
C PRO A 292 5.71 -5.74 -9.60
N LEU A 293 5.30 -6.83 -8.94
CA LEU A 293 3.95 -7.38 -9.02
C LEU A 293 3.49 -7.66 -10.46
N PRO A 294 4.25 -8.41 -11.28
CA PRO A 294 3.93 -8.64 -12.68
C PRO A 294 2.54 -9.29 -12.83
N GLY A 295 1.76 -8.79 -13.76
CA GLY A 295 0.41 -9.29 -14.01
C GLY A 295 -0.65 -8.88 -12.99
N ALA A 296 -0.33 -7.98 -12.06
CA ALA A 296 -1.29 -7.49 -11.08
C ALA A 296 -2.48 -6.82 -11.76
N LYS A 297 -3.67 -7.08 -11.20
CA LYS A 297 -4.94 -6.59 -11.72
C LYS A 297 -5.64 -5.73 -10.69
N ALA A 298 -6.33 -4.70 -11.15
CA ALA A 298 -7.29 -4.00 -10.32
C ALA A 298 -8.39 -4.98 -9.88
N THR A 299 -8.74 -4.97 -8.59
CA THR A 299 -9.72 -5.87 -7.98
C THR A 299 -11.14 -5.34 -8.07
N THR A 300 -11.29 -4.06 -8.44
CA THR A 300 -12.58 -3.37 -8.55
C THR A 300 -12.59 -2.39 -9.72
N ALA A 301 -13.79 -2.14 -10.24
CA ALA A 301 -14.09 -1.08 -11.20
C ALA A 301 -15.51 -0.54 -10.93
N ASP A 302 -15.69 0.78 -10.95
CA ASP A 302 -16.96 1.42 -10.67
C ASP A 302 -17.73 1.75 -11.95
N LEU A 303 -18.97 1.27 -12.04
CA LEU A 303 -19.92 1.70 -13.06
C LEU A 303 -20.42 3.11 -12.71
N ARG A 304 -20.31 4.03 -13.66
CA ARG A 304 -20.77 5.40 -13.51
C ARG A 304 -21.86 5.74 -14.50
N LEU A 305 -22.94 6.32 -14.00
CA LEU A 305 -23.96 6.92 -14.85
C LEU A 305 -23.58 8.36 -15.16
N PRO A 306 -23.53 8.73 -16.44
CA PRO A 306 -23.50 10.13 -16.83
C PRO A 306 -24.72 10.88 -16.28
N SER A 307 -24.52 12.07 -15.76
CA SER A 307 -25.59 12.89 -15.15
C SER A 307 -26.64 13.36 -16.15
N GLU A 308 -26.32 13.37 -17.44
CA GLU A 308 -27.16 13.78 -18.55
C GLU A 308 -28.14 12.70 -19.05
N LEU A 309 -28.01 11.44 -18.57
CA LEU A 309 -28.94 10.38 -18.97
C LEU A 309 -30.33 10.54 -18.34
N THR A 310 -31.35 10.27 -19.14
CA THR A 310 -32.72 10.12 -18.63
C THR A 310 -32.90 8.74 -17.99
N GLU A 311 -33.94 8.58 -17.15
CA GLU A 311 -34.29 7.28 -16.56
C GLU A 311 -34.46 6.17 -17.60
N GLU A 312 -35.04 6.49 -18.77
CA GLU A 312 -35.24 5.57 -19.89
C GLU A 312 -33.90 5.11 -20.51
N GLN A 313 -32.91 6.00 -20.51
CA GLN A 313 -31.56 5.71 -21.02
C GLN A 313 -30.72 4.93 -20.03
N ASN A 314 -31.02 4.94 -18.74
CA ASN A 314 -30.26 4.21 -17.73
C ASN A 314 -30.29 2.70 -17.98
N LEU A 315 -31.45 2.11 -18.27
CA LEU A 315 -31.56 0.64 -18.44
C LEU A 315 -30.66 0.09 -19.56
N PRO A 316 -30.69 0.63 -20.81
CA PRO A 316 -29.75 0.17 -21.83
C PRO A 316 -28.29 0.47 -21.50
N TYR A 317 -28.01 1.52 -20.73
CA TYR A 317 -26.66 1.86 -20.29
C TYR A 317 -26.10 0.81 -19.32
N TYR A 318 -26.85 0.40 -18.29
CA TYR A 318 -26.45 -0.69 -17.38
C TYR A 318 -26.20 -1.99 -18.14
N ARG A 319 -27.09 -2.37 -19.07
CA ARG A 319 -26.94 -3.60 -19.86
C ARG A 319 -25.65 -3.61 -20.65
N GLN A 320 -25.29 -2.50 -21.29
CA GLN A 320 -24.06 -2.39 -22.07
C GLN A 320 -22.82 -2.53 -21.18
N TRP A 321 -22.82 -1.95 -19.97
CA TRP A 321 -21.73 -2.16 -19.01
C TRP A 321 -21.58 -3.62 -18.64
N ILE A 322 -22.65 -4.26 -18.22
CA ILE A 322 -22.62 -5.67 -17.82
C ILE A 322 -22.19 -6.57 -18.96
N GLN A 323 -22.75 -6.38 -20.16
CA GLN A 323 -22.40 -7.14 -21.33
C GLN A 323 -20.92 -6.98 -21.67
N HIS A 324 -20.41 -5.76 -21.76
CA HIS A 324 -19.02 -5.47 -22.07
C HIS A 324 -18.07 -6.09 -21.05
N PHE A 325 -18.34 -5.90 -19.75
CA PHE A 325 -17.51 -6.46 -18.69
C PHE A 325 -17.55 -8.01 -18.64
N ARG A 326 -18.70 -8.61 -18.99
CA ARG A 326 -18.83 -10.07 -19.14
C ARG A 326 -17.99 -10.57 -20.31
N GLU A 327 -18.06 -9.93 -21.47
CA GLU A 327 -17.28 -10.27 -22.68
C GLU A 327 -15.77 -10.14 -22.44
N LYS A 328 -15.33 -9.17 -21.64
CA LYS A 328 -13.92 -8.97 -21.28
C LYS A 328 -13.45 -9.87 -20.12
N GLY A 329 -14.34 -10.56 -19.43
CA GLY A 329 -14.00 -11.34 -18.24
C GLY A 329 -13.67 -10.48 -17.01
N TRP A 330 -14.26 -9.29 -16.90
CA TRP A 330 -14.03 -8.33 -15.82
C TRP A 330 -15.21 -8.21 -14.86
N LEU A 331 -16.30 -8.92 -15.09
CA LEU A 331 -17.59 -8.72 -14.42
C LEU A 331 -17.52 -8.87 -12.88
N ASP A 332 -16.69 -9.76 -12.38
CA ASP A 332 -16.48 -9.99 -10.95
C ASP A 332 -15.89 -8.79 -10.18
N ARG A 333 -15.41 -7.79 -10.91
CA ARG A 333 -14.81 -6.56 -10.38
C ARG A 333 -15.74 -5.38 -10.45
N LEU A 334 -16.80 -5.48 -11.26
CA LEU A 334 -17.72 -4.37 -11.50
C LEU A 334 -18.65 -4.19 -10.32
N PHE A 335 -18.80 -2.95 -9.86
CA PHE A 335 -19.85 -2.55 -8.92
C PHE A 335 -20.46 -1.21 -9.33
N TYR A 336 -21.68 -0.98 -8.90
CA TYR A 336 -22.36 0.27 -9.05
C TYR A 336 -22.52 0.97 -7.70
N TYR A 337 -21.86 2.10 -7.51
CA TYR A 337 -21.94 2.87 -6.28
C TYR A 337 -23.25 3.67 -6.28
N LEU A 338 -24.28 3.14 -5.60
CA LEU A 338 -25.63 3.73 -5.61
C LEU A 338 -25.64 5.12 -4.99
N ARG A 339 -25.10 5.23 -3.79
CA ARG A 339 -25.07 6.45 -3.00
C ARG A 339 -24.05 6.33 -1.88
N ASP A 340 -23.32 7.42 -1.66
CA ASP A 340 -22.44 7.60 -0.52
C ASP A 340 -23.25 8.05 0.70
N GLU A 341 -23.04 7.38 1.84
CA GLU A 341 -23.62 7.64 3.16
C GLU A 341 -25.08 8.12 3.11
N PRO A 342 -26.01 7.32 2.55
CA PRO A 342 -27.39 7.74 2.41
C PRO A 342 -28.05 7.94 3.78
N ARG A 343 -28.79 9.03 3.93
CA ARG A 343 -29.63 9.25 5.10
C ARG A 343 -30.90 8.41 5.00
N ILE A 344 -31.47 8.01 6.14
CA ILE A 344 -32.66 7.16 6.22
C ILE A 344 -33.81 7.66 5.34
N GLU A 345 -34.05 8.97 5.33
CA GLU A 345 -35.13 9.57 4.54
C GLU A 345 -34.97 9.34 3.02
N THR A 346 -33.73 8.99 2.60
CA THR A 346 -33.39 8.74 1.19
C THR A 346 -33.42 7.26 0.82
N TYR A 347 -33.52 6.32 1.79
CA TYR A 347 -33.40 4.88 1.56
C TYR A 347 -34.34 4.36 0.49
N ARG A 348 -35.61 4.81 0.48
CA ARG A 348 -36.58 4.41 -0.54
C ARG A 348 -36.13 4.79 -1.95
N LYS A 349 -35.52 5.97 -2.12
CA LYS A 349 -35.00 6.43 -3.43
C LYS A 349 -33.76 5.60 -3.83
N VAL A 350 -32.86 5.33 -2.89
CA VAL A 350 -31.69 4.49 -3.12
C VAL A 350 -32.09 3.07 -3.49
N ALA A 351 -33.05 2.48 -2.77
CA ALA A 351 -33.59 1.16 -3.08
C ALA A 351 -34.30 1.11 -4.46
N ALA A 352 -35.03 2.16 -4.83
CA ALA A 352 -35.65 2.24 -6.15
C ALA A 352 -34.59 2.23 -7.27
N LYS A 353 -33.51 3.02 -7.10
CA LYS A 353 -32.38 3.08 -8.03
C LYS A 353 -31.65 1.74 -8.14
N GLY A 354 -31.42 1.05 -7.02
CA GLY A 354 -30.79 -0.28 -7.02
C GLY A 354 -31.67 -1.33 -7.72
N ARG A 355 -32.96 -1.33 -7.46
CA ARG A 355 -33.90 -2.21 -8.18
C ARG A 355 -34.03 -1.87 -9.66
N GLU A 356 -33.87 -0.60 -10.05
CA GLU A 356 -33.81 -0.21 -11.46
C GLU A 356 -32.59 -0.85 -12.14
N ALA A 357 -31.41 -0.77 -11.52
CA ALA A 357 -30.21 -1.41 -12.03
C ALA A 357 -30.39 -2.93 -12.17
N HIS A 358 -31.00 -3.61 -11.18
CA HIS A 358 -31.31 -5.05 -11.27
C HIS A 358 -32.35 -5.41 -12.34
N ARG A 359 -33.30 -4.50 -12.65
CA ARG A 359 -34.21 -4.71 -13.80
C ARG A 359 -33.47 -4.61 -15.14
N ALA A 360 -32.41 -3.83 -15.19
CA ALA A 360 -31.58 -3.77 -16.40
C ALA A 360 -30.81 -5.08 -16.60
N ASP A 361 -30.12 -5.53 -15.57
CA ASP A 361 -29.41 -6.80 -15.52
C ASP A 361 -29.21 -7.23 -14.04
N PRO A 362 -29.62 -8.45 -13.64
CA PRO A 362 -29.50 -8.91 -12.26
C PRO A 362 -28.04 -9.11 -11.78
N GLU A 363 -27.06 -9.12 -12.69
CA GLU A 363 -25.63 -9.22 -12.34
C GLU A 363 -25.00 -7.84 -11.99
N VAL A 364 -25.76 -6.73 -12.08
CA VAL A 364 -25.29 -5.44 -11.54
C VAL A 364 -25.14 -5.57 -10.04
N ARG A 365 -23.93 -5.37 -9.53
CA ARG A 365 -23.66 -5.41 -8.10
C ARG A 365 -23.73 -4.00 -7.51
N ASN A 366 -24.80 -3.71 -6.80
CA ASN A 366 -25.07 -2.42 -6.18
C ASN A 366 -24.34 -2.31 -4.84
N LEU A 367 -23.52 -1.26 -4.67
CA LEU A 367 -22.76 -0.94 -3.46
C LEU A 367 -23.35 0.29 -2.76
N VAL A 368 -23.38 0.27 -1.43
CA VAL A 368 -23.76 1.42 -0.62
C VAL A 368 -22.93 1.49 0.66
N THR A 369 -22.47 2.69 1.02
CA THR A 369 -21.71 2.97 2.25
C THR A 369 -22.66 3.23 3.43
N VAL A 370 -23.30 2.17 3.90
CA VAL A 370 -24.18 2.22 5.07
C VAL A 370 -24.24 0.83 5.73
N ALA A 371 -24.55 0.81 7.02
CA ALA A 371 -24.85 -0.43 7.72
C ALA A 371 -26.09 -1.12 7.12
N LEU A 372 -26.10 -2.46 7.14
CA LEU A 372 -27.22 -3.26 6.64
C LEU A 372 -28.54 -2.79 7.23
N ASN A 373 -29.51 -2.52 6.36
CA ASN A 373 -30.84 -2.05 6.74
C ASN A 373 -31.92 -2.68 5.85
N ARG A 374 -33.04 -3.07 6.46
CA ARG A 374 -34.16 -3.77 5.79
C ARG A 374 -34.77 -3.00 4.64
N GLU A 375 -34.81 -1.66 4.69
CA GLU A 375 -35.37 -0.85 3.61
C GLU A 375 -34.56 -0.92 2.30
N LEU A 376 -33.28 -1.32 2.40
CA LEU A 376 -32.36 -1.46 1.27
C LEU A 376 -32.17 -2.93 0.84
N GLU A 377 -32.71 -3.90 1.58
CA GLU A 377 -32.64 -5.32 1.21
C GLU A 377 -33.24 -5.55 -0.19
N GLY A 378 -32.63 -6.46 -0.96
CA GLY A 378 -33.01 -6.74 -2.34
C GLY A 378 -32.64 -5.67 -3.37
N ALA A 379 -32.09 -4.53 -2.93
CA ALA A 379 -31.58 -3.47 -3.80
C ALA A 379 -30.06 -3.32 -3.71
N VAL A 380 -29.44 -3.85 -2.65
CA VAL A 380 -27.99 -3.76 -2.37
C VAL A 380 -27.36 -5.15 -2.44
N ASP A 381 -26.18 -5.22 -3.01
CA ASP A 381 -25.40 -6.45 -3.18
C ASP A 381 -24.07 -6.43 -2.42
N ILE A 382 -23.55 -5.23 -2.14
CA ILE A 382 -22.31 -5.01 -1.41
C ILE A 382 -22.58 -4.00 -0.30
N TRP A 383 -22.61 -4.50 0.93
CA TRP A 383 -22.77 -3.68 2.11
C TRP A 383 -21.42 -3.15 2.58
N VAL A 384 -21.32 -1.83 2.81
CA VAL A 384 -20.07 -1.20 3.25
C VAL A 384 -20.33 -0.39 4.52
N PRO A 385 -20.49 -1.03 5.69
CA PRO A 385 -20.62 -0.31 6.95
C PRO A 385 -19.34 0.43 7.32
N LEU A 386 -19.50 1.54 8.04
CA LEU A 386 -18.42 2.16 8.77
C LEU A 386 -17.93 1.22 9.88
N ILE A 387 -16.62 1.07 10.08
CA ILE A 387 -16.06 0.05 10.98
C ILE A 387 -16.60 0.12 12.42
N ASN A 388 -16.86 1.31 12.96
CA ASN A 388 -17.41 1.50 14.30
C ASN A 388 -18.92 1.24 14.39
N CYS A 389 -19.63 1.15 13.27
CA CYS A 389 -21.00 0.69 13.18
C CYS A 389 -21.10 -0.81 12.88
N PHE A 390 -20.01 -1.44 12.45
CA PHE A 390 -19.94 -2.88 12.25
C PHE A 390 -19.67 -3.65 13.56
N GLU A 391 -18.78 -3.14 14.42
CA GLU A 391 -18.58 -3.61 15.78
C GLU A 391 -18.68 -2.43 16.75
N MET A 392 -19.82 -2.29 17.44
CA MET A 392 -20.07 -1.14 18.29
C MET A 392 -19.29 -1.25 19.61
N LYS A 393 -18.54 -0.20 19.93
CA LYS A 393 -17.91 0.04 21.23
C LYS A 393 -18.93 0.73 22.16
N PRO A 394 -18.93 0.49 23.47
CA PRO A 394 -19.78 1.24 24.40
C PRO A 394 -19.63 2.76 24.23
N GLY A 395 -20.73 3.48 24.21
CA GLY A 395 -20.75 4.93 23.94
C GLY A 395 -20.72 5.30 22.45
N PHE A 396 -21.11 4.36 21.59
CA PHE A 396 -21.17 4.58 20.13
C PHE A 396 -22.04 5.78 19.72
N PRO A 397 -21.70 6.46 18.60
CA PRO A 397 -22.44 7.62 18.12
C PRO A 397 -23.85 7.27 17.64
N PRO A 398 -24.79 8.23 17.66
CA PRO A 398 -26.18 8.04 17.21
C PRO A 398 -26.32 7.49 15.78
N TYR A 399 -25.38 7.79 14.88
CA TYR A 399 -25.44 7.27 13.51
C TYR A 399 -25.20 5.76 13.39
N CYS A 400 -24.71 5.09 14.45
CA CYS A 400 -24.58 3.64 14.53
C CYS A 400 -25.78 2.95 15.19
N GLU A 401 -26.74 3.67 15.80
CA GLU A 401 -27.86 3.09 16.56
C GLU A 401 -28.72 2.09 15.78
N GLN A 402 -28.79 2.26 14.47
CA GLN A 402 -29.56 1.40 13.58
C GLN A 402 -28.71 0.35 12.87
N ALA A 403 -27.44 0.19 13.27
CA ALA A 403 -26.57 -0.82 12.70
C ALA A 403 -27.11 -2.23 12.98
N ALA A 404 -27.09 -3.07 11.96
CA ALA A 404 -27.51 -4.46 12.08
C ALA A 404 -26.50 -5.27 12.91
N PRO A 405 -26.96 -6.28 13.66
CA PRO A 405 -26.05 -7.18 14.35
C PRO A 405 -25.24 -8.01 13.35
N ARG A 406 -24.02 -8.41 13.73
CA ARG A 406 -23.08 -9.18 12.88
C ARG A 406 -23.72 -10.43 12.24
N GLU A 407 -24.65 -11.08 12.92
CA GLU A 407 -25.37 -12.24 12.42
C GLU A 407 -26.22 -11.92 11.17
N ALA A 408 -26.70 -10.69 11.03
CA ALA A 408 -27.43 -10.27 9.83
C ALA A 408 -26.51 -10.24 8.61
N TYR A 409 -25.27 -9.75 8.76
CA TYR A 409 -24.28 -9.76 7.68
C TYR A 409 -23.89 -11.19 7.25
N ARG A 410 -23.80 -12.14 8.20
CA ARG A 410 -23.55 -13.56 7.85
C ARG A 410 -24.64 -14.14 6.95
N ARG A 411 -25.91 -13.78 7.19
CA ARG A 411 -27.02 -14.22 6.32
C ARG A 411 -26.92 -13.61 4.92
N GLU A 412 -26.55 -12.34 4.82
CA GLU A 412 -26.33 -11.69 3.53
C GLU A 412 -25.18 -12.35 2.75
N LEU A 413 -24.05 -12.60 3.40
CA LEU A 413 -22.92 -13.33 2.80
C LEU A 413 -23.32 -14.74 2.33
N ALA A 414 -24.10 -15.47 3.13
CA ALA A 414 -24.60 -16.80 2.74
C ALA A 414 -25.55 -16.75 1.54
N SER A 415 -26.19 -15.61 1.27
CA SER A 415 -27.02 -15.38 0.07
C SER A 415 -26.24 -14.88 -1.15
N GLY A 416 -24.91 -14.81 -1.08
CA GLY A 416 -24.03 -14.36 -2.15
C GLY A 416 -23.80 -12.85 -2.24
N LYS A 417 -24.26 -12.10 -1.22
CA LYS A 417 -23.96 -10.67 -1.10
C LYS A 417 -22.52 -10.45 -0.64
N GLY A 418 -21.95 -9.25 -0.92
CA GLY A 418 -20.62 -8.85 -0.48
C GLY A 418 -20.67 -8.05 0.82
N LEU A 419 -19.61 -8.18 1.61
CA LEU A 419 -19.40 -7.38 2.80
C LEU A 419 -18.01 -6.73 2.71
N TRP A 420 -18.02 -5.41 2.57
CA TRP A 420 -16.83 -4.58 2.67
C TRP A 420 -16.96 -3.69 3.89
N TRP A 421 -16.00 -2.85 4.14
CA TRP A 421 -16.07 -1.80 5.13
C TRP A 421 -15.25 -0.57 4.73
N TYR A 422 -15.43 0.51 5.47
CA TYR A 422 -14.59 1.70 5.33
C TYR A 422 -14.28 2.32 6.70
N GLN A 423 -13.22 3.10 6.75
CA GLN A 423 -12.84 3.94 7.87
C GLN A 423 -12.77 5.41 7.41
N SER A 424 -12.98 6.33 8.32
CA SER A 424 -12.91 7.78 8.10
C SER A 424 -12.84 8.53 9.42
N CYS A 425 -12.75 9.86 9.41
CA CYS A 425 -12.87 10.67 10.62
C CYS A 425 -14.12 10.31 11.46
N ALA A 426 -15.19 9.84 10.85
CA ALA A 426 -16.38 9.41 11.58
C ALA A 426 -16.16 8.11 12.39
N SER A 427 -15.19 7.27 12.02
CA SER A 427 -14.90 6.02 12.76
C SER A 427 -13.76 6.14 13.75
N HIS A 428 -12.69 6.83 13.42
CA HIS A 428 -11.50 6.93 14.28
C HIS A 428 -11.37 8.29 15.00
N GLY A 429 -12.29 9.22 14.75
CA GLY A 429 -12.27 10.56 15.30
C GLY A 429 -11.20 11.44 14.66
N CYS A 430 -11.57 12.70 14.44
CA CYS A 430 -10.66 13.77 14.05
C CYS A 430 -10.86 14.95 14.98
N ASN A 431 -10.08 16.00 14.86
CA ASN A 431 -10.13 17.16 15.78
C ASN A 431 -11.56 17.73 15.97
N ILE A 432 -12.35 17.74 14.90
CA ILE A 432 -13.75 18.20 14.94
C ILE A 432 -14.75 17.11 15.37
N ILE A 433 -14.33 15.84 15.45
CA ILE A 433 -15.11 14.68 15.88
C ILE A 433 -14.31 13.98 16.99
N GLY A 434 -14.02 14.70 18.06
CA GLY A 434 -13.16 14.20 19.13
C GLY A 434 -13.90 13.43 20.22
N GLY A 435 -13.13 12.80 21.10
CA GLY A 435 -13.59 12.18 22.34
C GLY A 435 -12.99 10.80 22.58
N GLU A 436 -13.11 10.30 23.82
CA GLU A 436 -12.51 9.04 24.29
C GLU A 436 -13.07 7.81 23.57
N TYR A 437 -14.27 7.89 23.03
CA TYR A 437 -14.86 6.83 22.22
C TYR A 437 -13.97 6.43 21.03
N PHE A 438 -13.30 7.43 20.42
CA PHE A 438 -12.51 7.24 19.19
C PHE A 438 -11.11 6.66 19.43
N ARG A 439 -10.69 6.46 20.68
CA ARG A 439 -9.40 5.82 20.99
C ARG A 439 -9.37 4.36 20.53
N GLY A 440 -8.28 3.96 19.88
CA GLY A 440 -7.99 2.58 19.50
C GLY A 440 -8.61 2.13 18.18
N TRP A 441 -9.26 3.01 17.41
CA TRP A 441 -9.76 2.65 16.08
C TRP A 441 -8.66 2.72 15.02
N PRO A 442 -8.62 1.79 14.03
CA PRO A 442 -7.70 1.88 12.91
C PRO A 442 -7.85 3.18 12.15
N SER A 443 -6.76 3.73 11.65
CA SER A 443 -6.73 5.04 11.01
C SER A 443 -5.55 5.18 10.05
N TYR A 444 -5.75 5.96 8.99
CA TYR A 444 -4.70 6.31 8.03
C TYR A 444 -4.16 7.73 8.22
N MET A 445 -4.31 8.31 9.41
CA MET A 445 -3.73 9.62 9.73
C MET A 445 -2.21 9.54 9.93
N ILE A 446 -1.55 10.70 9.75
CA ILE A 446 -0.08 10.81 9.81
C ILE A 446 0.41 10.64 11.26
N ASP A 447 -0.23 11.33 12.20
CA ASP A 447 0.18 11.47 13.59
C ASP A 447 -0.37 10.39 14.53
N VAL A 448 -0.52 9.16 14.02
CA VAL A 448 -0.87 7.99 14.82
C VAL A 448 0.27 6.97 14.79
N PRO A 449 0.35 6.05 15.77
CA PRO A 449 1.32 4.95 15.73
C PRO A 449 1.23 4.18 14.41
N PRO A 450 2.36 3.79 13.77
CA PRO A 450 2.34 3.22 12.43
C PRO A 450 1.61 1.87 12.33
N VAL A 451 1.56 1.06 13.40
CA VAL A 451 0.73 -0.15 13.44
C VAL A 451 -0.74 0.17 13.18
N THR A 452 -1.22 1.35 13.61
CA THR A 452 -2.58 1.84 13.36
C THR A 452 -2.89 1.96 11.86
N ASN A 453 -1.88 2.30 11.05
CA ASN A 453 -2.00 2.40 9.59
C ASN A 453 -1.96 1.02 8.88
N ARG A 454 -1.54 -0.05 9.54
CA ARG A 454 -1.32 -1.39 8.97
C ARG A 454 -2.31 -2.46 9.48
N ILE A 455 -2.95 -2.24 10.63
CA ILE A 455 -3.75 -3.27 11.32
C ILE A 455 -5.08 -3.59 10.63
N LEU A 456 -5.64 -2.69 9.82
CA LEU A 456 -6.99 -2.83 9.28
C LEU A 456 -7.15 -4.08 8.41
N GLN A 457 -6.12 -4.50 7.68
CA GLN A 457 -6.16 -5.69 6.82
C GLN A 457 -6.11 -7.00 7.63
N TRP A 458 -5.43 -7.04 8.77
CA TRP A 458 -5.51 -8.13 9.74
C TRP A 458 -6.93 -8.29 10.29
N LEU A 459 -7.55 -7.16 10.62
CA LEU A 459 -8.93 -7.12 11.06
C LEU A 459 -9.89 -7.53 9.94
N ALA A 460 -9.66 -7.09 8.70
CA ALA A 460 -10.46 -7.49 7.53
C ALA A 460 -10.49 -9.02 7.40
N TRP A 461 -9.35 -9.68 7.50
CA TRP A 461 -9.29 -11.15 7.47
C TRP A 461 -10.03 -11.77 8.67
N LYS A 462 -9.78 -11.28 9.90
CA LYS A 462 -10.41 -11.76 11.13
C LYS A 462 -11.94 -11.70 11.09
N TYR A 463 -12.49 -10.67 10.51
CA TYR A 463 -13.93 -10.41 10.45
C TYR A 463 -14.60 -10.92 9.16
N GLY A 464 -13.86 -11.54 8.25
CA GLY A 464 -14.37 -12.08 7.00
C GLY A 464 -14.83 -10.99 6.02
N ILE A 465 -14.14 -9.87 6.03
CA ILE A 465 -14.40 -8.75 5.13
C ILE A 465 -13.78 -9.03 3.77
N GLU A 466 -14.56 -8.88 2.70
CA GLU A 466 -14.15 -9.17 1.32
C GLU A 466 -13.54 -7.96 0.60
N GLY A 467 -13.71 -6.76 1.14
CA GLY A 467 -13.20 -5.55 0.50
C GLY A 467 -13.08 -4.37 1.46
N GLU A 468 -12.19 -3.47 1.08
CA GLU A 468 -11.97 -2.21 1.77
C GLU A 468 -12.25 -1.06 0.82
N LEU A 469 -13.09 -0.13 1.27
CA LEU A 469 -13.34 1.14 0.59
C LEU A 469 -12.65 2.25 1.39
N TYR A 470 -11.98 3.15 0.68
CA TYR A 470 -11.47 4.39 1.26
C TYR A 470 -11.91 5.57 0.41
N PHE A 471 -12.43 6.62 1.04
CA PHE A 471 -13.15 7.66 0.30
C PHE A 471 -12.29 8.43 -0.69
N ASN A 472 -10.99 8.68 -0.40
CA ASN A 472 -10.08 9.38 -1.31
C ASN A 472 -8.61 9.12 -0.98
N MET A 473 -7.71 9.36 -1.96
CA MET A 473 -6.25 9.32 -1.79
C MET A 473 -5.56 10.66 -2.12
N ASP A 474 -6.30 11.65 -2.62
CA ASP A 474 -5.79 12.96 -3.06
C ASP A 474 -6.70 14.14 -2.64
N GLU A 475 -7.42 14.00 -1.53
CA GLU A 475 -8.41 15.00 -1.06
C GLU A 475 -7.78 16.40 -0.89
N ALA A 476 -6.57 16.48 -0.32
CA ALA A 476 -5.85 17.73 -0.17
C ALA A 476 -5.51 18.42 -1.50
N PHE A 477 -5.47 17.69 -2.62
CA PHE A 477 -5.19 18.30 -3.94
C PHE A 477 -6.30 19.24 -4.37
N GLY A 478 -7.53 18.92 -4.01
CA GLY A 478 -8.69 19.75 -4.30
C GLY A 478 -8.94 20.87 -3.28
N ARG A 479 -8.47 20.70 -2.03
CA ARG A 479 -8.84 21.58 -0.90
C ARG A 479 -7.70 22.45 -0.41
N ALA A 480 -6.48 21.91 -0.27
CA ALA A 480 -5.33 22.67 0.22
C ALA A 480 -4.71 23.54 -0.87
N SER A 481 -4.08 24.66 -0.47
CA SER A 481 -3.27 25.47 -1.38
C SER A 481 -2.03 24.70 -1.86
N ASP A 482 -1.30 24.08 -0.94
CA ASP A 482 -0.23 23.10 -1.23
C ASP A 482 -0.32 21.93 -0.24
N PRO A 483 -0.52 20.68 -0.71
CA PRO A 483 -0.54 19.50 0.14
C PRO A 483 0.77 19.23 0.92
N TRP A 484 1.88 19.84 0.50
CA TRP A 484 3.14 19.75 1.24
C TRP A 484 3.16 20.59 2.52
N ASP A 485 2.27 21.57 2.62
CA ASP A 485 2.19 22.50 3.76
C ASP A 485 0.94 22.26 4.60
N ASP A 486 -0.13 21.73 4.00
CA ASP A 486 -1.40 21.46 4.68
C ASP A 486 -2.09 20.21 4.11
N VAL A 487 -2.25 19.21 4.95
CA VAL A 487 -2.97 17.95 4.69
C VAL A 487 -4.08 17.71 5.71
N SER A 488 -4.45 18.73 6.47
CA SER A 488 -5.50 18.62 7.50
C SER A 488 -6.88 18.66 6.84
N MET A 489 -7.45 17.47 6.57
CA MET A 489 -8.77 17.32 5.97
C MET A 489 -9.76 16.85 7.04
N PHE A 490 -10.93 17.48 7.09
CA PHE A 490 -11.97 17.17 8.09
C PHE A 490 -11.51 17.19 9.56
N GLY A 491 -10.37 17.84 9.85
CA GLY A 491 -9.74 17.87 11.16
C GLY A 491 -8.77 16.72 11.43
N GLY A 492 -8.54 15.83 10.46
CA GLY A 492 -7.55 14.75 10.51
C GLY A 492 -6.36 15.01 9.59
N ASN A 493 -5.15 14.83 10.07
CA ASN A 493 -3.92 15.07 9.32
C ASN A 493 -3.69 13.93 8.32
N GLY A 494 -3.90 14.21 7.04
CA GLY A 494 -3.72 13.27 5.95
C GLY A 494 -4.94 12.38 5.67
N ASP A 495 -6.08 12.59 6.34
CA ASP A 495 -7.30 11.85 6.01
C ASP A 495 -7.70 12.11 4.55
N GLY A 496 -7.99 11.04 3.78
CA GLY A 496 -8.25 11.12 2.35
C GLY A 496 -7.06 11.52 1.48
N THR A 497 -5.84 11.59 2.01
CA THR A 497 -4.67 12.03 1.25
C THR A 497 -3.49 11.10 1.52
N LEU A 498 -3.20 10.21 0.57
CA LEU A 498 -2.11 9.23 0.63
C LEU A 498 -0.98 9.53 -0.36
N PHE A 499 -1.20 10.51 -1.25
CA PHE A 499 -0.24 10.99 -2.23
C PHE A 499 0.08 12.47 -2.03
N TYR A 500 1.25 12.87 -2.53
CA TYR A 500 1.67 14.27 -2.65
C TYR A 500 1.99 14.61 -4.11
N PRO A 501 1.78 15.87 -4.56
CA PRO A 501 2.07 16.25 -5.93
C PRO A 501 3.57 16.45 -6.12
N GLY A 502 4.23 15.51 -6.83
CA GLY A 502 5.66 15.57 -7.14
C GLY A 502 5.93 16.46 -8.34
N ARG A 503 5.92 17.78 -8.14
CA ARG A 503 6.24 18.77 -9.16
C ARG A 503 7.76 18.99 -9.24
N PRO A 504 8.35 19.17 -10.44
CA PRO A 504 9.79 19.43 -10.60
C PRO A 504 10.31 20.57 -9.73
N ALA A 505 9.54 21.62 -9.53
CA ALA A 505 9.90 22.75 -8.67
C ALA A 505 10.09 22.35 -7.19
N ARG A 506 9.46 21.26 -6.73
CA ARG A 506 9.54 20.77 -5.34
C ARG A 506 10.56 19.66 -5.17
N ILE A 507 10.55 18.68 -6.08
CA ILE A 507 11.31 17.43 -5.93
C ILE A 507 12.49 17.30 -6.91
N GLY A 508 12.75 18.32 -7.76
CA GLY A 508 13.74 18.23 -8.83
C GLY A 508 13.28 17.35 -10.01
N GLY A 509 14.20 17.11 -10.95
CA GLY A 509 13.89 16.43 -12.21
C GLY A 509 13.15 17.36 -13.19
N ALA A 510 12.62 16.79 -14.27
CA ALA A 510 11.90 17.51 -15.32
C ALA A 510 10.42 17.10 -15.40
N SER A 511 10.06 15.93 -14.90
CA SER A 511 8.72 15.34 -15.01
C SER A 511 7.95 15.39 -13.70
N ASP A 512 6.64 15.64 -13.79
CA ASP A 512 5.68 15.49 -12.72
C ASP A 512 5.44 14.00 -12.43
N ILE A 513 5.39 13.61 -11.13
CA ILE A 513 5.14 12.23 -10.69
C ILE A 513 4.28 12.22 -9.42
N PRO A 514 3.59 11.11 -9.10
CA PRO A 514 3.05 10.91 -7.76
C PRO A 514 4.19 10.73 -6.75
N ILE A 515 4.07 11.36 -5.58
CA ILE A 515 4.90 11.09 -4.41
C ILE A 515 4.07 10.27 -3.43
N GLU A 516 4.58 9.12 -3.06
CA GLU A 516 3.99 8.16 -2.15
C GLU A 516 4.17 8.61 -0.70
N SER A 517 3.25 8.23 0.19
CA SER A 517 3.41 8.45 1.63
C SER A 517 3.85 7.19 2.35
N ILE A 518 4.42 7.34 3.57
CA ILE A 518 4.68 6.23 4.49
C ILE A 518 3.40 5.43 4.74
N ARG A 519 2.26 6.12 4.92
CA ARG A 519 0.97 5.47 5.15
C ARG A 519 0.54 4.58 3.98
N LEU A 520 0.77 5.01 2.75
CA LEU A 520 0.50 4.19 1.56
C LEU A 520 1.36 2.92 1.55
N LYS A 521 2.63 3.01 1.97
CA LYS A 521 3.51 1.84 2.15
C LYS A 521 2.97 0.91 3.23
N LEU A 522 2.56 1.45 4.38
CA LEU A 522 2.02 0.65 5.49
C LEU A 522 0.70 -0.04 5.13
N ILE A 523 -0.15 0.57 4.30
CA ILE A 523 -1.35 -0.07 3.76
C ILE A 523 -0.96 -1.24 2.84
N ARG A 524 0.05 -1.09 1.97
CA ARG A 524 0.59 -2.18 1.15
C ARG A 524 1.06 -3.33 2.03
N GLU A 525 1.85 -3.05 3.06
CA GLU A 525 2.33 -4.05 4.02
C GLU A 525 1.16 -4.79 4.70
N GLY A 526 0.10 -4.05 5.06
CA GLY A 526 -1.11 -4.66 5.61
C GLY A 526 -1.83 -5.57 4.61
N LEU A 527 -1.89 -5.19 3.33
CA LEU A 527 -2.44 -6.03 2.26
C LEU A 527 -1.57 -7.26 2.01
N GLU A 528 -0.26 -7.16 2.15
CA GLU A 528 0.67 -8.30 2.11
C GLU A 528 0.48 -9.21 3.32
N ASP A 529 0.30 -8.69 4.53
CA ASP A 529 -0.07 -9.48 5.72
C ASP A 529 -1.39 -10.25 5.52
N TYR A 530 -2.38 -9.63 4.86
CA TYR A 530 -3.63 -10.31 4.51
C TYR A 530 -3.37 -11.54 3.62
N GLU A 531 -2.42 -11.45 2.67
CA GLU A 531 -2.06 -12.59 1.82
C GLU A 531 -1.45 -13.74 2.62
N TYR A 532 -0.66 -13.48 3.66
CA TYR A 532 -0.15 -14.55 4.55
C TYR A 532 -1.29 -15.26 5.27
N LEU A 533 -2.22 -14.52 5.85
CA LEU A 533 -3.41 -15.07 6.50
C LEU A 533 -4.27 -15.86 5.51
N TYR A 534 -4.47 -15.32 4.32
CA TYR A 534 -5.24 -15.96 3.24
C TYR A 534 -4.57 -17.25 2.76
N LEU A 535 -3.27 -17.24 2.47
CA LEU A 535 -2.52 -18.42 2.04
C LEU A 535 -2.51 -19.51 3.14
N CYS A 536 -2.33 -19.14 4.40
CA CYS A 536 -2.46 -20.07 5.51
C CYS A 536 -3.83 -20.76 5.50
N SER A 537 -4.91 -20.00 5.29
CA SER A 537 -6.26 -20.58 5.24
C SER A 537 -6.45 -21.55 4.06
N GLN A 538 -5.87 -21.24 2.90
CA GLN A 538 -5.98 -22.07 1.67
C GLN A 538 -5.13 -23.35 1.72
N LEU A 539 -4.04 -23.34 2.49
CA LEU A 539 -3.04 -24.41 2.49
C LEU A 539 -3.11 -25.33 3.72
N GLY A 540 -4.24 -25.34 4.42
CA GLY A 540 -4.48 -26.21 5.57
C GLY A 540 -3.86 -25.72 6.87
N LEU A 541 -3.48 -24.43 6.96
CA LEU A 541 -2.95 -23.76 8.14
C LEU A 541 -3.96 -22.75 8.73
N ALA A 542 -5.27 -22.98 8.50
CA ALA A 542 -6.34 -22.06 8.91
C ALA A 542 -6.35 -21.80 10.43
N GLU A 543 -6.01 -22.81 11.24
CA GLU A 543 -5.91 -22.66 12.69
C GLU A 543 -4.78 -21.69 13.10
N LEU A 544 -3.64 -21.72 12.38
CA LEU A 544 -2.54 -20.78 12.61
C LEU A 544 -2.97 -19.35 12.27
N ALA A 545 -3.60 -19.13 11.14
CA ALA A 545 -4.12 -17.81 10.74
C ALA A 545 -5.14 -17.28 11.77
N GLN A 546 -6.06 -18.14 12.21
CA GLN A 546 -7.07 -17.78 13.23
C GLN A 546 -6.41 -17.43 14.58
N LYS A 547 -5.45 -18.23 15.04
CA LYS A 547 -4.71 -17.94 16.28
C LYS A 547 -3.92 -16.64 16.16
N SER A 548 -3.24 -16.40 15.03
CA SER A 548 -2.46 -15.19 14.80
C SER A 548 -3.34 -13.94 14.82
N SER A 549 -4.46 -13.94 14.09
CA SER A 549 -5.39 -12.82 14.07
C SER A 549 -6.08 -12.57 15.42
N ASN A 550 -6.35 -13.62 16.19
CA ASN A 550 -6.91 -13.48 17.53
C ASN A 550 -5.88 -13.00 18.56
N SER A 551 -4.61 -13.34 18.37
CA SER A 551 -3.53 -12.88 19.26
C SER A 551 -3.26 -11.39 19.10
N ILE A 552 -3.33 -10.86 17.87
CA ILE A 552 -3.05 -9.45 17.64
C ILE A 552 -4.23 -8.53 17.99
N ALA A 553 -5.46 -9.01 17.87
CA ALA A 553 -6.65 -8.18 18.10
C ALA A 553 -7.77 -8.97 18.78
N SER A 554 -8.37 -8.39 19.82
CA SER A 554 -9.62 -8.87 20.43
C SER A 554 -10.87 -8.24 19.78
N HIS A 555 -10.81 -6.94 19.47
CA HIS A 555 -11.85 -6.13 18.84
C HIS A 555 -11.27 -5.26 17.73
N ILE A 556 -12.11 -4.66 16.86
CA ILE A 556 -11.67 -3.69 15.86
C ILE A 556 -10.99 -2.48 16.51
N TYR A 557 -11.38 -2.14 17.72
CA TYR A 557 -10.87 -1.02 18.52
C TYR A 557 -9.94 -1.43 19.67
N GLN A 558 -9.51 -2.69 19.71
CA GLN A 558 -8.61 -3.22 20.75
C GLN A 558 -7.66 -4.27 20.17
N TRP A 559 -6.44 -3.89 19.96
CA TRP A 559 -5.39 -4.68 19.34
C TRP A 559 -4.01 -4.30 19.91
N ASP A 560 -3.01 -5.14 19.64
CA ASP A 560 -1.64 -4.92 20.11
C ASP A 560 -0.94 -3.86 19.24
N HIS A 561 -0.44 -2.81 19.89
CA HIS A 561 0.28 -1.72 19.25
C HIS A 561 1.78 -1.99 19.11
N ASN A 562 2.30 -3.11 19.65
CA ASN A 562 3.72 -3.44 19.57
C ASN A 562 4.07 -3.99 18.17
N PRO A 563 4.95 -3.33 17.42
CA PRO A 563 5.42 -3.81 16.12
C PRO A 563 5.98 -5.22 16.14
N GLU A 564 6.71 -5.59 17.21
CA GLU A 564 7.32 -6.92 17.35
C GLU A 564 6.30 -8.06 17.40
N THR A 565 5.12 -7.80 17.97
CA THR A 565 4.02 -8.78 17.93
C THR A 565 3.58 -9.05 16.49
N LEU A 566 3.39 -7.99 15.71
CA LEU A 566 2.96 -8.10 14.31
C LEU A 566 4.01 -8.84 13.47
N TYR A 567 5.28 -8.42 13.52
CA TYR A 567 6.36 -9.06 12.80
C TYR A 567 6.57 -10.51 13.23
N GLY A 568 6.50 -10.80 14.53
CA GLY A 568 6.62 -12.15 15.06
C GLY A 568 5.52 -13.10 14.57
N LEU A 569 4.27 -12.63 14.50
CA LEU A 569 3.14 -13.40 13.96
C LEU A 569 3.28 -13.61 12.45
N ARG A 570 3.69 -12.58 11.71
CA ARG A 570 3.95 -12.67 10.26
C ARG A 570 5.06 -13.66 9.96
N ARG A 571 6.19 -13.58 10.67
CA ARG A 571 7.32 -14.52 10.55
C ARG A 571 6.87 -15.96 10.81
N LYS A 572 6.11 -16.19 11.88
CA LYS A 572 5.58 -17.51 12.22
C LYS A 572 4.71 -18.11 11.12
N MET A 573 3.88 -17.28 10.47
CA MET A 573 3.09 -17.72 9.31
C MET A 573 3.99 -17.98 8.10
N GLY A 574 4.99 -17.13 7.84
CA GLY A 574 5.96 -17.30 6.78
C GLY A 574 6.72 -18.63 6.89
N ASP A 575 7.26 -18.94 8.06
CA ASP A 575 7.96 -20.19 8.33
C ASP A 575 7.07 -21.42 8.10
N ALA A 576 5.82 -21.38 8.59
CA ALA A 576 4.86 -22.46 8.39
C ALA A 576 4.46 -22.66 6.92
N LEU A 577 4.31 -21.57 6.16
CA LEU A 577 4.04 -21.61 4.72
C LEU A 577 5.26 -22.17 3.97
N ASP A 578 6.47 -21.76 4.33
CA ASP A 578 7.72 -22.26 3.74
C ASP A 578 7.86 -23.78 3.89
N GLU A 579 7.63 -24.29 5.11
CA GLU A 579 7.62 -25.73 5.39
C GLU A 579 6.54 -26.46 4.57
N ARG A 580 5.37 -25.87 4.42
CA ARG A 580 4.26 -26.45 3.66
C ARG A 580 4.58 -26.57 2.17
N TYR A 581 5.20 -25.53 1.59
CA TYR A 581 5.65 -25.56 0.19
C TYR A 581 6.83 -26.53 -0.01
N ALA A 582 7.75 -26.63 0.92
CA ALA A 582 8.86 -27.59 0.86
C ALA A 582 8.38 -29.04 0.91
N SER A 583 7.36 -29.34 1.72
CA SER A 583 6.77 -30.69 1.83
C SER A 583 5.92 -31.07 0.60
N GLY A 584 5.17 -30.12 0.04
CA GLY A 584 4.33 -30.32 -1.16
C GLY A 584 5.15 -30.55 -2.43
N SER A 585 6.36 -30.02 -2.53
CA SER A 585 7.27 -30.25 -3.66
C SER A 585 7.82 -31.69 -3.72
N ARG A 586 7.75 -32.46 -2.62
CA ARG A 586 8.14 -33.89 -2.57
C ARG A 586 7.05 -34.83 -3.06
N SER A 587 5.78 -34.41 -3.12
CA SER A 587 4.69 -35.19 -3.73
C SER A 587 4.49 -34.71 -5.16
N LYS A 588 4.86 -35.54 -6.14
CA LYS A 588 4.62 -35.29 -7.58
C LYS A 588 3.13 -35.21 -7.86
N SER A 589 2.53 -34.03 -7.75
CA SER A 589 1.32 -33.57 -8.44
C SER A 589 1.03 -32.14 -7.99
N GLY A 590 1.56 -31.16 -8.74
CA GLY A 590 1.20 -29.75 -8.51
C GLY A 590 -0.29 -29.54 -8.73
N PRO A 591 -0.98 -28.77 -7.90
CA PRO A 591 -2.31 -28.31 -8.26
C PRO A 591 -2.17 -27.40 -9.48
N LYS A 592 -2.85 -27.76 -10.58
CA LYS A 592 -3.14 -26.82 -11.66
C LYS A 592 -3.83 -25.63 -10.99
N MET A 593 -3.37 -24.39 -11.26
CA MET A 593 -4.15 -23.19 -10.96
C MET A 593 -5.49 -23.30 -11.68
N GLY A 594 -6.44 -23.95 -11.05
CA GLY A 594 -7.84 -23.93 -11.43
C GLY A 594 -8.44 -22.68 -10.83
N THR A 595 -9.20 -21.96 -11.62
CA THR A 595 -10.20 -21.03 -11.16
C THR A 595 -10.94 -21.65 -9.98
N ALA A 596 -10.75 -21.07 -8.78
CA ALA A 596 -11.37 -21.57 -7.56
C ALA A 596 -12.88 -21.35 -7.66
N GLU A 597 -13.62 -22.39 -7.99
CA GLU A 597 -15.03 -22.51 -7.64
C GLU A 597 -15.12 -22.52 -6.10
N ARG A 598 -15.83 -21.57 -5.56
CA ARG A 598 -16.07 -21.45 -4.13
C ARG A 598 -16.98 -22.59 -3.66
N GLY A 599 -16.43 -23.58 -3.01
CA GLY A 599 -17.20 -24.52 -2.20
C GLY A 599 -17.53 -23.88 -0.86
N HIS A 600 -18.76 -23.46 -0.70
CA HIS A 600 -19.33 -23.12 0.60
C HIS A 600 -19.54 -24.37 1.44
N ARG A 601 -18.95 -24.45 2.60
CA ARG A 601 -19.48 -25.15 3.78
C ARG A 601 -19.38 -24.26 5.02
#